data_a6fd9e467035d6c94c991492803ed7df
#
_entry.id   a6fd9e467035d6c94c991492803ed7df
#
_cell.length_a   1.000
_cell.length_b   1.000
_cell.length_c   1.000
_cell.angle_alpha   90.00
_cell.angle_beta   90.00
_cell.angle_gamma   90.00
#
_symmetry.space_group_name_H-M   'P 1'
#
loop_
_entity.id
_entity.type
_entity.pdbx_description
1 polymer ?
#
loop_
_entity_poly.entity_id
_entity_poly.type
_entity_poly.pdbx_seq_one_letter_code
_entity_poly.pdbx_strand_id
1 'polypeptide(L)'
;ITPDSNVDTRPDTAVQGQNEPEQIEPEQKEFVYGMDQTEQDSENVQSGTSDADGSAPSQETNENIIECDSLVKIYKTDDVEVMALQGLELNIKYGELMAVIGKSGSGKSTLLNMIGGLERPTAGKLYVDGKDLFAMTDKELVEYRKHTVGFVWQKNSRNLLPYMTAIENVQVPMYFD
;
A
#
# COMPACT_ATOMS: atom_id res chain seq x y z
N ILE A 1 -64.30 38.23 -29.27
CA ILE A 1 -63.30 38.11 -30.34
C ILE A 1 -62.49 36.88 -30.00
N THR A 2 -62.68 35.85 -30.77
CA THR A 2 -62.33 34.46 -30.62
C THR A 2 -60.86 34.14 -30.85
N PRO A 3 -60.43 32.98 -30.33
CA PRO A 3 -59.07 32.50 -30.33
C PRO A 3 -58.73 31.68 -31.58
N ASP A 4 -57.50 31.61 -31.93
CA ASP A 4 -57.02 30.67 -32.93
C ASP A 4 -56.12 29.59 -32.30
N SER A 5 -56.59 28.42 -32.50
CA SER A 5 -55.97 27.13 -32.10
C SER A 5 -55.01 26.70 -33.20
N ASN A 6 -53.77 26.38 -32.86
CA ASN A 6 -52.94 25.56 -33.73
C ASN A 6 -52.21 24.49 -32.91
N VAL A 7 -52.77 23.29 -33.00
CA VAL A 7 -52.20 22.06 -32.46
C VAL A 7 -51.27 21.49 -33.51
N ASP A 8 -49.96 21.54 -33.28
CA ASP A 8 -49.00 20.83 -34.13
C ASP A 8 -48.66 19.46 -33.48
N THR A 9 -49.28 18.45 -34.04
CA THR A 9 -49.01 17.03 -33.71
C THR A 9 -47.84 16.55 -34.55
N ARG A 10 -46.66 16.29 -33.92
CA ARG A 10 -45.61 15.49 -34.50
C ARG A 10 -45.48 14.16 -33.77
N PRO A 11 -45.28 13.06 -34.50
CA PRO A 11 -45.27 11.72 -33.92
C PRO A 11 -43.94 11.42 -33.22
N ASP A 12 -44.07 10.72 -32.09
CA ASP A 12 -42.99 10.09 -31.36
C ASP A 12 -42.25 9.08 -32.23
N THR A 13 -40.94 9.35 -32.38
CA THR A 13 -40.02 8.32 -32.88
C THR A 13 -39.24 7.78 -31.70
N ALA A 14 -39.69 6.66 -31.19
CA ALA A 14 -38.98 5.88 -30.19
C ALA A 14 -37.68 5.32 -30.80
N VAL A 15 -36.56 5.85 -30.34
CA VAL A 15 -35.25 5.21 -30.56
C VAL A 15 -34.96 4.35 -29.33
N GLN A 16 -35.19 3.07 -29.46
CA GLN A 16 -34.68 2.06 -28.54
C GLN A 16 -33.19 1.89 -28.79
N GLY A 17 -32.37 2.56 -28.00
CA GLY A 17 -30.96 2.23 -27.86
C GLY A 17 -30.79 1.27 -26.69
N GLN A 18 -30.67 0.00 -26.99
CA GLN A 18 -30.21 -1.00 -26.03
C GLN A 18 -28.71 -0.79 -25.86
N ASN A 19 -28.31 -0.13 -24.78
CA ASN A 19 -26.92 -0.16 -24.31
C ASN A 19 -26.79 -1.41 -23.43
N GLU A 20 -26.23 -2.46 -23.99
CA GLU A 20 -25.66 -3.56 -23.21
C GLU A 20 -24.55 -2.98 -22.30
N PRO A 21 -24.47 -3.38 -21.01
CA PRO A 21 -23.37 -2.97 -20.17
C PRO A 21 -22.07 -3.61 -20.67
N GLU A 22 -21.16 -2.77 -21.14
CA GLU A 22 -19.81 -3.13 -21.48
C GLU A 22 -19.15 -3.80 -20.26
N GLN A 23 -18.83 -5.09 -20.40
CA GLN A 23 -18.10 -5.86 -19.39
C GLN A 23 -16.69 -5.28 -19.33
N ILE A 24 -16.44 -4.45 -18.33
CA ILE A 24 -15.09 -3.99 -17.99
C ILE A 24 -14.37 -5.17 -17.35
N GLU A 25 -13.55 -5.86 -18.12
CA GLU A 25 -12.58 -6.81 -17.60
C GLU A 25 -11.67 -6.08 -16.58
N PRO A 26 -11.41 -6.69 -15.41
CA PRO A 26 -10.49 -6.06 -14.45
C PRO A 26 -9.08 -6.04 -15.03
N GLU A 27 -8.64 -4.86 -15.48
CA GLU A 27 -7.23 -4.63 -15.83
C GLU A 27 -6.35 -5.07 -14.66
N GLN A 28 -5.51 -6.07 -14.89
CA GLN A 28 -4.50 -6.50 -13.94
C GLN A 28 -3.60 -5.29 -13.65
N LYS A 29 -3.63 -4.84 -12.40
CA LYS A 29 -2.77 -3.74 -11.92
C LYS A 29 -1.36 -4.29 -11.79
N GLU A 30 -0.55 -4.07 -12.80
CA GLU A 30 0.85 -4.46 -12.82
C GLU A 30 1.64 -3.50 -11.90
N PHE A 31 2.18 -4.04 -10.82
CA PHE A 31 3.16 -3.35 -9.99
C PHE A 31 4.53 -3.59 -10.60
N VAL A 32 5.10 -2.57 -11.23
CA VAL A 32 6.46 -2.67 -11.79
C VAL A 32 7.47 -2.38 -10.68
N TYR A 33 8.20 -3.40 -10.27
CA TYR A 33 9.36 -3.27 -9.40
C TYR A 33 10.57 -2.90 -10.23
N GLY A 34 11.21 -1.77 -9.95
CA GLY A 34 12.51 -1.45 -10.51
C GLY A 34 13.59 -2.26 -9.80
N MET A 35 14.00 -3.39 -10.37
CA MET A 35 15.22 -4.07 -9.97
C MET A 35 16.38 -3.45 -10.73
N ASP A 36 17.31 -2.86 -9.99
CA ASP A 36 18.65 -2.56 -10.51
C ASP A 36 19.47 -3.86 -10.41
N GLN A 37 19.67 -4.52 -11.55
CA GLN A 37 20.54 -5.70 -11.63
C GLN A 37 21.96 -5.22 -11.88
N THR A 38 22.77 -5.16 -10.85
CA THR A 38 24.22 -5.23 -11.01
C THR A 38 24.63 -6.71 -11.02
N GLU A 39 24.77 -7.24 -12.23
CA GLU A 39 25.45 -8.53 -12.45
C GLU A 39 26.90 -8.42 -11.95
N GLN A 40 27.29 -9.34 -11.09
CA GLN A 40 28.70 -9.73 -10.96
C GLN A 40 28.79 -11.26 -11.02
N ASP A 41 29.26 -11.70 -12.17
CA ASP A 41 29.79 -13.03 -12.40
C ASP A 41 30.92 -13.35 -11.43
N SER A 42 30.85 -14.53 -10.82
CA SER A 42 32.06 -15.26 -10.45
C SER A 42 31.82 -16.76 -10.33
N GLU A 43 32.63 -17.45 -11.12
CA GLU A 43 32.64 -18.86 -11.40
C GLU A 43 32.92 -19.77 -10.18
N ASN A 44 32.19 -20.83 -10.18
CA ASN A 44 32.53 -22.23 -9.97
C ASN A 44 33.90 -22.63 -9.35
N VAL A 45 33.87 -23.34 -8.20
CA VAL A 45 34.70 -24.55 -7.97
C VAL A 45 33.99 -25.50 -6.99
N GLN A 46 33.86 -26.77 -7.45
CA GLN A 46 33.43 -27.93 -6.66
C GLN A 46 34.55 -28.42 -5.72
N SER A 47 34.17 -28.94 -4.57
CA SER A 47 34.50 -30.29 -4.04
C SER A 47 34.22 -30.34 -2.54
N GLY A 48 33.32 -31.11 -2.10
CA GLY A 48 33.34 -32.41 -1.46
C GLY A 48 33.97 -32.46 -0.06
N THR A 49 33.19 -32.74 0.92
CA THR A 49 33.19 -33.89 1.83
C THR A 49 32.43 -33.60 3.13
N SER A 50 31.69 -34.61 3.54
CA SER A 50 30.95 -34.80 4.79
C SER A 50 31.75 -34.49 6.04
N ASP A 51 31.07 -33.86 7.05
CA ASP A 51 31.01 -34.41 8.40
C ASP A 51 29.95 -33.69 9.24
N ALA A 52 29.21 -34.45 10.01
CA ALA A 52 28.17 -34.02 10.92
C ALA A 52 28.77 -33.36 12.14
N ASP A 53 28.31 -32.16 12.48
CA ASP A 53 28.36 -31.71 13.88
C ASP A 53 27.20 -30.78 14.16
N GLY A 54 26.60 -30.98 15.34
CA GLY A 54 25.42 -30.27 15.78
C GLY A 54 25.66 -28.79 16.00
N SER A 55 25.16 -27.97 15.10
CA SER A 55 25.11 -26.54 15.31
C SER A 55 23.72 -26.11 15.75
N ALA A 56 23.68 -25.35 16.84
CA ALA A 56 22.51 -24.61 17.34
C ALA A 56 21.81 -23.86 16.18
N PRO A 57 20.50 -23.58 16.30
CA PRO A 57 19.80 -22.87 15.26
C PRO A 57 20.49 -21.51 15.03
N SER A 58 21.11 -21.36 13.86
CA SER A 58 21.58 -20.07 13.37
C SER A 58 20.36 -19.15 13.36
N GLN A 59 20.41 -18.10 14.15
CA GLN A 59 19.49 -16.97 14.00
C GLN A 59 19.69 -16.49 12.57
N GLU A 60 18.75 -16.83 11.68
CA GLU A 60 18.65 -16.20 10.37
C GLU A 60 18.50 -14.69 10.65
N THR A 61 19.56 -13.95 10.41
CA THR A 61 19.49 -12.50 10.46
C THR A 61 18.57 -12.11 9.33
N ASN A 62 17.34 -11.73 9.69
CA ASN A 62 16.37 -11.28 8.71
C ASN A 62 16.97 -10.06 7.98
N GLU A 63 17.31 -10.25 6.69
CA GLU A 63 17.89 -9.19 5.88
C GLU A 63 16.87 -8.13 5.49
N ASN A 64 15.57 -8.45 5.63
CA ASN A 64 14.49 -7.57 5.22
C ASN A 64 13.98 -6.73 6.40
N ILE A 65 13.84 -5.44 6.15
CA ILE A 65 13.17 -4.52 7.08
C ILE A 65 11.65 -4.56 6.91
N ILE A 66 11.16 -4.80 5.69
CA ILE A 66 9.72 -4.94 5.41
C ILE A 66 9.49 -6.24 4.64
N GLU A 67 8.49 -7.00 5.08
CA GLU A 67 8.03 -8.20 4.40
C GLU A 67 6.51 -8.20 4.31
N CYS A 68 6.00 -8.30 3.10
CA CYS A 68 4.59 -8.49 2.82
C CYS A 68 4.41 -9.87 2.17
N ASP A 69 3.53 -10.69 2.72
CA ASP A 69 3.15 -11.99 2.17
C ASP A 69 1.65 -12.00 1.94
N SER A 70 1.26 -12.09 0.67
CA SER A 70 -0.13 -12.14 0.21
C SER A 70 -1.01 -11.03 0.82
N LEU A 71 -0.46 -9.80 0.90
CA LEU A 71 -1.08 -8.69 1.61
C LEU A 71 -2.33 -8.19 0.88
N VAL A 72 -3.48 -8.21 1.58
CA VAL A 72 -4.78 -7.80 1.04
C VAL A 72 -5.36 -6.66 1.85
N LYS A 73 -5.92 -5.67 1.14
CA LYS A 73 -6.73 -4.62 1.75
C LYS A 73 -8.02 -4.40 0.99
N ILE A 74 -9.13 -4.59 1.69
CA ILE A 74 -10.48 -4.34 1.18
C ILE A 74 -11.11 -3.24 2.03
N TYR A 75 -11.61 -2.20 1.38
CA TYR A 75 -12.47 -1.19 1.99
C TYR A 75 -13.92 -1.56 1.71
N LYS A 76 -14.73 -1.59 2.77
CA LYS A 76 -16.17 -1.88 2.69
C LYS A 76 -16.94 -0.66 3.13
N THR A 77 -17.88 -0.22 2.29
CA THR A 77 -18.97 0.67 2.63
C THR A 77 -20.28 -0.08 2.42
N ASP A 78 -21.39 0.46 2.89
CA ASP A 78 -22.69 -0.26 2.89
C ASP A 78 -23.07 -0.84 1.51
N ASP A 79 -22.67 -0.17 0.42
CA ASP A 79 -23.06 -0.54 -0.94
C ASP A 79 -21.88 -0.95 -1.85
N VAL A 80 -20.62 -0.76 -1.43
CA VAL A 80 -19.46 -0.96 -2.30
C VAL A 80 -18.29 -1.60 -1.56
N GLU A 81 -17.68 -2.61 -2.18
CA GLU A 81 -16.39 -3.15 -1.76
C GLU A 81 -15.31 -2.73 -2.75
N VAL A 82 -14.25 -2.12 -2.25
CA VAL A 82 -13.08 -1.73 -3.04
C VAL A 82 -11.86 -2.50 -2.57
N MET A 83 -11.35 -3.37 -3.42
CA MET A 83 -10.10 -4.08 -3.17
C MET A 83 -8.93 -3.17 -3.56
N ALA A 84 -8.25 -2.63 -2.57
CA ALA A 84 -7.12 -1.72 -2.78
C ALA A 84 -5.79 -2.45 -2.96
N LEU A 85 -5.59 -3.59 -2.30
CA LEU A 85 -4.46 -4.50 -2.49
C LEU A 85 -4.96 -5.93 -2.65
N GLN A 86 -4.35 -6.68 -3.57
CA GLN A 86 -4.82 -8.00 -4.03
C GLN A 86 -3.72 -9.06 -3.92
N GLY A 87 -3.24 -9.34 -2.70
CA GLY A 87 -2.19 -10.33 -2.49
C GLY A 87 -0.80 -9.80 -2.88
N LEU A 88 -0.41 -8.64 -2.31
CA LEU A 88 0.89 -8.04 -2.58
C LEU A 88 2.00 -8.83 -1.89
N GLU A 89 3.01 -9.20 -2.68
CA GLU A 89 4.29 -9.71 -2.22
C GLU A 89 5.33 -8.58 -2.30
N LEU A 90 6.05 -8.33 -1.21
CA LEU A 90 7.06 -7.26 -1.17
C LEU A 90 8.08 -7.55 -0.09
N ASN A 91 9.36 -7.49 -0.45
CA ASN A 91 10.47 -7.55 0.48
C ASN A 91 11.38 -6.34 0.26
N ILE A 92 11.68 -5.61 1.33
CA ILE A 92 12.58 -4.46 1.31
C ILE A 92 13.70 -4.73 2.32
N LYS A 93 14.95 -4.58 1.88
CA LYS A 93 16.12 -4.81 2.72
C LYS A 93 16.45 -3.60 3.60
N TYR A 94 17.18 -3.85 4.67
CA TYR A 94 17.74 -2.75 5.47
C TYR A 94 18.63 -1.84 4.63
N GLY A 95 18.44 -0.52 4.75
CA GLY A 95 19.20 0.51 4.04
C GLY A 95 18.77 0.72 2.59
N GLU A 96 17.76 0.01 2.09
CA GLU A 96 17.25 0.16 0.73
C GLU A 96 16.44 1.45 0.57
N LEU A 97 16.63 2.15 -0.55
CA LEU A 97 15.79 3.25 -1.00
C LEU A 97 14.84 2.73 -2.09
N MET A 98 13.57 2.63 -1.77
CA MET A 98 12.55 2.12 -2.68
C MET A 98 11.56 3.19 -3.11
N ALA A 99 11.17 3.19 -4.39
CA ALA A 99 10.12 4.02 -4.93
C ALA A 99 8.90 3.19 -5.32
N VAL A 100 7.72 3.55 -4.79
CA VAL A 100 6.44 2.94 -5.17
C VAL A 100 5.76 3.80 -6.24
N ILE A 101 5.73 3.32 -7.48
CA ILE A 101 5.15 4.01 -8.62
C ILE A 101 3.86 3.34 -9.09
N GLY A 102 3.01 4.07 -9.79
CA GLY A 102 1.75 3.54 -10.33
C GLY A 102 0.69 4.63 -10.53
N LYS A 103 -0.37 4.29 -11.27
CA LYS A 103 -1.51 5.18 -11.55
C LYS A 103 -2.22 5.64 -10.27
N SER A 104 -3.00 6.71 -10.32
CA SER A 104 -3.86 7.11 -9.20
C SER A 104 -4.85 5.98 -8.88
N GLY A 105 -5.08 5.72 -7.58
CA GLY A 105 -5.96 4.64 -7.14
C GLY A 105 -5.35 3.23 -7.15
N SER A 106 -4.07 3.05 -7.50
CA SER A 106 -3.41 1.72 -7.51
C SER A 106 -3.03 1.17 -6.14
N GLY A 107 -3.44 1.78 -5.03
CA GLY A 107 -3.17 1.27 -3.69
C GLY A 107 -1.89 1.76 -3.02
N LYS A 108 -1.07 2.63 -3.65
CA LYS A 108 0.20 3.12 -3.08
C LYS A 108 0.07 3.72 -1.69
N SER A 109 -0.88 4.65 -1.52
CA SER A 109 -1.12 5.28 -0.21
C SER A 109 -1.65 4.28 0.81
N THR A 110 -2.45 3.32 0.38
CA THR A 110 -2.94 2.22 1.22
C THR A 110 -1.78 1.38 1.74
N LEU A 111 -0.85 0.98 0.87
CA LEU A 111 0.35 0.25 1.26
C LEU A 111 1.18 1.03 2.28
N LEU A 112 1.49 2.31 1.98
CA LEU A 112 2.26 3.16 2.89
C LEU A 112 1.55 3.38 4.24
N ASN A 113 0.23 3.52 4.26
CA ASN A 113 -0.54 3.63 5.50
C ASN A 113 -0.47 2.35 6.34
N MET A 114 -0.48 1.18 5.69
CA MET A 114 -0.35 -0.09 6.41
C MET A 114 1.07 -0.29 6.96
N ILE A 115 2.11 -0.03 6.15
CA ILE A 115 3.50 -0.06 6.61
C ILE A 115 3.70 0.96 7.76
N GLY A 116 3.09 2.14 7.67
CA GLY A 116 3.12 3.14 8.74
C GLY A 116 2.28 2.80 9.99
N GLY A 117 1.60 1.65 10.03
CA GLY A 117 0.73 1.25 11.14
C GLY A 117 -0.48 2.16 11.35
N LEU A 118 -0.92 2.89 10.30
CA LEU A 118 -2.09 3.75 10.32
C LEU A 118 -3.36 2.99 9.94
N GLU A 119 -3.21 1.92 9.17
CA GLU A 119 -4.30 1.04 8.74
C GLU A 119 -3.90 -0.42 8.92
N ARG A 120 -4.88 -1.26 9.27
CA ARG A 120 -4.68 -2.70 9.37
C ARG A 120 -4.95 -3.38 8.02
N PRO A 121 -4.18 -4.40 7.65
CA PRO A 121 -4.53 -5.28 6.53
C PRO A 121 -5.88 -5.96 6.75
N THR A 122 -6.50 -6.42 5.65
CA THR A 122 -7.69 -7.29 5.73
C THR A 122 -7.28 -8.76 5.81
N ALA A 123 -6.21 -9.14 5.11
CA ALA A 123 -5.62 -10.48 5.13
C ALA A 123 -4.15 -10.43 4.71
N GLY A 124 -3.45 -11.56 4.82
CA GLY A 124 -2.03 -11.68 4.53
C GLY A 124 -1.16 -11.38 5.74
N LYS A 125 0.14 -11.14 5.53
CA LYS A 125 1.09 -10.82 6.58
C LYS A 125 1.86 -9.56 6.25
N LEU A 126 2.18 -8.79 7.27
CA LEU A 126 2.99 -7.58 7.17
C LEU A 126 3.93 -7.51 8.36
N TYR A 127 5.21 -7.73 8.10
CA TYR A 127 6.27 -7.57 9.07
C TYR A 127 7.08 -6.31 8.78
N VAL A 128 7.39 -5.56 9.82
CA VAL A 128 8.33 -4.43 9.75
C VAL A 128 9.30 -4.56 10.92
N ASP A 129 10.59 -4.56 10.63
CA ASP A 129 11.65 -4.77 11.62
C ASP A 129 11.41 -6.03 12.48
N GLY A 130 11.01 -7.12 11.81
CA GLY A 130 10.67 -8.41 12.42
C GLY A 130 9.38 -8.44 13.24
N LYS A 131 8.62 -7.33 13.30
CA LYS A 131 7.39 -7.20 14.09
C LYS A 131 6.16 -7.40 13.21
N ASP A 132 5.26 -8.30 13.59
CA ASP A 132 3.98 -8.54 12.92
C ASP A 132 2.99 -7.41 13.22
N LEU A 133 2.79 -6.51 12.26
CA LEU A 133 1.87 -5.38 12.41
C LEU A 133 0.39 -5.81 12.47
N PHE A 134 0.08 -6.99 11.93
CA PHE A 134 -1.29 -7.52 11.97
C PHE A 134 -1.69 -7.95 13.38
N ALA A 135 -0.74 -8.53 14.12
CA ALA A 135 -0.94 -9.04 15.47
C ALA A 135 -0.86 -7.94 16.56
N MET A 136 -0.27 -6.77 16.25
CA MET A 136 -0.11 -5.69 17.23
C MET A 136 -1.43 -5.16 17.78
N THR A 137 -1.44 -4.91 19.07
CA THR A 137 -2.48 -4.12 19.75
C THR A 137 -2.37 -2.63 19.39
N ASP A 138 -3.41 -1.86 19.68
CA ASP A 138 -3.38 -0.41 19.41
C ASP A 138 -2.28 0.32 20.22
N LYS A 139 -1.95 -0.15 21.40
CA LYS A 139 -0.84 0.39 22.21
C LYS A 139 0.51 0.11 21.56
N GLU A 140 0.73 -1.11 21.09
CA GLU A 140 1.95 -1.49 20.38
C GLU A 140 2.10 -0.73 19.07
N LEU A 141 1.00 -0.48 18.34
CA LEU A 141 1.02 0.37 17.15
C LEU A 141 1.37 1.83 17.46
N VAL A 142 0.98 2.36 18.62
CA VAL A 142 1.41 3.69 19.06
C VAL A 142 2.93 3.71 19.27
N GLU A 143 3.48 2.73 20.01
CA GLU A 143 4.92 2.62 20.25
C GLU A 143 5.70 2.39 18.95
N TYR A 144 5.17 1.56 18.05
CA TYR A 144 5.72 1.37 16.71
C TYR A 144 5.84 2.69 15.93
N ARG A 145 4.79 3.50 15.90
CA ARG A 145 4.80 4.81 15.22
C ARG A 145 5.70 5.83 15.88
N LYS A 146 5.91 5.74 17.21
CA LYS A 146 6.83 6.64 17.91
C LYS A 146 8.30 6.34 17.60
N HIS A 147 8.65 5.05 17.56
CA HIS A 147 10.07 4.64 17.60
C HIS A 147 10.60 3.99 16.32
N THR A 148 9.71 3.50 15.44
CA THR A 148 10.13 2.74 14.27
C THR A 148 9.91 3.47 12.96
N VAL A 149 8.86 4.30 12.84
CA VAL A 149 8.43 4.89 11.56
C VAL A 149 8.45 6.40 11.59
N GLY A 150 9.07 7.02 10.57
CA GLY A 150 8.89 8.43 10.25
C GLY A 150 7.94 8.60 9.07
N PHE A 151 6.93 9.46 9.18
CA PHE A 151 5.93 9.69 8.15
C PHE A 151 5.98 11.12 7.62
N VAL A 152 6.11 11.27 6.29
CA VAL A 152 6.01 12.55 5.61
C VAL A 152 4.80 12.53 4.68
N TRP A 153 3.82 13.39 4.97
CA TRP A 153 2.58 13.47 4.20
C TRP A 153 2.78 14.20 2.88
N GLN A 154 2.10 13.77 1.84
CA GLN A 154 2.10 14.44 0.53
C GLN A 154 1.62 15.90 0.61
N LYS A 155 0.64 16.20 1.49
CA LYS A 155 0.18 17.57 1.72
C LYS A 155 1.01 18.21 2.81
N ASN A 156 1.78 19.26 2.48
CA ASN A 156 2.65 20.00 3.41
C ASN A 156 1.92 20.49 4.68
N SER A 157 0.65 20.88 4.56
CA SER A 157 -0.18 21.31 5.68
C SER A 157 -0.45 20.24 6.75
N ARG A 158 -0.11 18.97 6.47
CA ARG A 158 -0.21 17.87 7.43
C ARG A 158 1.10 17.57 8.14
N ASN A 159 2.21 18.11 7.64
CA ASN A 159 3.55 17.84 8.18
C ASN A 159 3.94 18.81 9.29
N LEU A 160 3.35 20.01 9.28
CA LEU A 160 3.68 21.07 10.24
C LEU A 160 2.38 21.61 10.88
N LEU A 161 2.49 22.00 12.14
CA LEU A 161 1.43 22.67 12.88
C LEU A 161 1.53 24.18 12.58
N PRO A 162 0.56 24.77 11.84
CA PRO A 162 0.69 26.13 11.28
C PRO A 162 0.69 27.25 12.33
N TYR A 163 0.22 26.94 13.56
CA TYR A 163 0.18 27.89 14.69
C TYR A 163 1.45 27.82 15.57
N MET A 164 2.41 26.96 15.22
CA MET A 164 3.69 26.79 15.89
C MET A 164 4.82 27.34 15.05
N THR A 165 5.86 27.83 15.71
CA THR A 165 7.11 28.21 15.06
C THR A 165 7.86 26.99 14.51
N ALA A 166 8.85 27.20 13.66
CA ALA A 166 9.66 26.10 13.13
C ALA A 166 10.34 25.29 14.25
N ILE A 167 10.87 25.96 15.30
CA ILE A 167 11.53 25.30 16.42
C ILE A 167 10.56 24.48 17.24
N GLU A 168 9.35 25.00 17.50
CA GLU A 168 8.31 24.27 18.23
C GLU A 168 7.85 23.04 17.43
N ASN A 169 7.69 23.14 16.10
CA ASN A 169 7.38 21.99 15.25
C ASN A 169 8.43 20.88 15.34
N VAL A 170 9.72 21.23 15.42
CA VAL A 170 10.82 20.26 15.59
C VAL A 170 10.78 19.63 16.99
N GLN A 171 10.35 20.39 18.00
CA GLN A 171 10.29 19.92 19.39
C GLN A 171 9.06 19.06 19.71
N VAL A 172 7.97 19.20 18.93
CA VAL A 172 6.70 18.46 19.20
C VAL A 172 6.93 16.96 19.43
N PRO A 173 7.69 16.23 18.61
CA PRO A 173 7.91 14.80 18.84
C PRO A 173 8.54 14.47 20.20
N MET A 174 9.36 15.36 20.75
CA MET A 174 10.07 15.18 22.03
C MET A 174 9.12 15.22 23.25
N TYR A 175 7.90 15.74 23.05
CA TYR A 175 6.90 15.80 24.14
C TYR A 175 6.10 14.50 24.28
N PHE A 176 6.28 13.54 23.37
CA PHE A 176 5.57 12.27 23.35
C PHE A 176 6.43 11.07 23.80
N ASP A 177 7.68 11.31 24.16
CA ASP A 177 8.59 10.31 24.73
C ASP A 177 8.38 10.13 26.24
#